data_f4a0e92f449b90a5ce4c8fdaa40096e6
#
_entry.id   f4a0e92f449b90a5ce4c8fdaa40096e6
#
_cell.length_a   1.000
_cell.length_b   1.000
_cell.length_c   1.000
_cell.angle_alpha   90.00
_cell.angle_beta   90.00
_cell.angle_gamma   90.00
#
_symmetry.space_group_name_H-M   'P 1'
#
loop_
_entity.id
_entity.type
_entity.pdbx_description
1 polymer ?
#
loop_
_entity_poly.entity_id
_entity_poly.type
_entity_poly.pdbx_seq_one_letter_code
_entity_poly.pdbx_strand_id
1 'polypeptide(L)'
;MRARLRDFVITEQDWIFAVVAYDRGGEGLECFLRYVPDAHGDRVSARGRYRKVGFEEAYEFLRARRPEYLDTVHTVPKGAIKELLRPATQLPRIAARNEKVRAVYEFLSRHIPQDRIGITGSYLCGLHAPDSDLDFVIYGREQFDAARAAVAGARNAAVTGELPEALWQRLYRKRNPELSYEVFIAHEKRKGHRGTISGTYFDLLYVRDDAELQLLDRRNYEKGERVGYRTITAEVLEASFAFDSPAIYAVDHPEIAKVLSFTHTYAGQAVVGETIKARGMVERTSHETRLVVGTTREARGEWIRSLSL
;
A
#
# COMPACT_ATOMS: atom_id res chain seq x y z
N MET A 1 -21.86 0.74 -5.56
CA MET A 1 -20.94 0.61 -4.40
C MET A 1 -19.59 1.19 -4.84
N ARG A 2 -19.02 2.14 -4.10
CA ARG A 2 -17.70 2.73 -4.42
C ARG A 2 -16.69 2.21 -3.39
N ALA A 3 -15.70 1.45 -3.85
CA ALA A 3 -14.60 0.96 -3.04
C ALA A 3 -13.39 1.91 -3.11
N ARG A 4 -12.55 1.88 -2.08
CA ARG A 4 -11.30 2.66 -2.02
C ARG A 4 -10.11 1.72 -1.93
N LEU A 5 -8.96 2.23 -2.29
CA LEU A 5 -7.68 1.59 -2.01
C LEU A 5 -7.63 1.15 -0.53
N ARG A 6 -7.16 -0.06 -0.24
CA ARG A 6 -7.08 -0.68 1.09
C ARG A 6 -8.41 -1.16 1.71
N ASP A 7 -9.55 -0.95 1.05
CA ASP A 7 -10.75 -1.70 1.40
C ASP A 7 -10.54 -3.20 1.13
N PHE A 8 -11.40 -4.03 1.71
CA PHE A 8 -11.48 -5.44 1.36
C PHE A 8 -12.86 -5.78 0.86
N VAL A 9 -12.93 -6.69 -0.10
CA VAL A 9 -14.19 -7.22 -0.61
C VAL A 9 -14.27 -8.72 -0.37
N ILE A 10 -15.47 -9.18 -0.06
CA ILE A 10 -15.80 -10.60 0.11
C ILE A 10 -16.76 -10.97 -1.00
N THR A 11 -16.43 -12.00 -1.76
CA THR A 11 -17.28 -12.51 -2.84
C THR A 11 -18.32 -13.50 -2.33
N GLU A 12 -19.27 -13.89 -3.20
CA GLU A 12 -20.28 -14.93 -2.92
C GLU A 12 -19.66 -16.28 -2.51
N GLN A 13 -18.43 -16.56 -2.93
CA GLN A 13 -17.67 -17.76 -2.54
C GLN A 13 -16.92 -17.59 -1.23
N ASP A 14 -17.14 -16.50 -0.49
CA ASP A 14 -16.41 -16.08 0.71
C ASP A 14 -14.90 -15.90 0.50
N TRP A 15 -14.46 -15.67 -0.76
CA TRP A 15 -13.08 -15.28 -1.04
C TRP A 15 -12.86 -13.81 -0.66
N ILE A 16 -11.74 -13.54 -0.02
CA ILE A 16 -11.44 -12.20 0.50
C ILE A 16 -10.31 -11.57 -0.30
N PHE A 17 -10.61 -10.44 -0.94
CA PHE A 17 -9.67 -9.68 -1.75
C PHE A 17 -9.38 -8.33 -1.12
N ALA A 18 -8.12 -7.89 -1.19
CA ALA A 18 -7.72 -6.52 -0.89
C ALA A 18 -7.92 -5.64 -2.15
N VAL A 19 -8.57 -4.50 -2.04
CA VAL A 19 -8.64 -3.51 -3.11
C VAL A 19 -7.28 -2.82 -3.22
N VAL A 20 -6.66 -2.87 -4.40
CA VAL A 20 -5.28 -2.41 -4.64
C VAL A 20 -5.17 -1.18 -5.53
N ALA A 21 -6.29 -0.67 -6.02
CA ALA A 21 -6.36 0.58 -6.77
C ALA A 21 -7.66 1.34 -6.44
N TYR A 22 -7.72 2.62 -6.82
CA TYR A 22 -8.94 3.41 -6.71
C TYR A 22 -9.98 2.98 -7.74
N ASP A 23 -11.25 2.93 -7.31
CA ASP A 23 -12.40 2.63 -8.21
C ASP A 23 -12.59 3.77 -9.22
N ARG A 24 -12.33 3.48 -10.48
CA ARG A 24 -12.45 4.43 -11.60
C ARG A 24 -13.80 4.39 -12.31
N GLY A 25 -14.79 3.67 -11.74
CA GLY A 25 -16.17 3.64 -12.24
C GLY A 25 -16.48 2.49 -13.22
N GLY A 26 -15.56 1.56 -13.46
CA GLY A 26 -15.79 0.39 -14.31
C GLY A 26 -16.65 -0.70 -13.62
N GLU A 27 -16.91 -1.80 -14.34
CA GLU A 27 -17.70 -2.96 -13.88
C GLU A 27 -16.99 -3.81 -12.83
N GLY A 28 -15.65 -3.74 -12.74
CA GLY A 28 -14.82 -4.50 -11.81
C GLY A 28 -13.96 -3.61 -10.92
N LEU A 29 -13.48 -4.20 -9.82
CA LEU A 29 -12.50 -3.61 -8.92
C LEU A 29 -11.15 -4.30 -9.08
N GLU A 30 -10.08 -3.51 -9.14
CA GLU A 30 -8.71 -4.02 -9.10
C GLU A 30 -8.36 -4.46 -7.67
N CYS A 31 -8.17 -5.75 -7.51
CA CYS A 31 -8.03 -6.40 -6.22
C CYS A 31 -6.86 -7.38 -6.20
N PHE A 32 -6.56 -7.91 -5.03
CA PHE A 32 -5.64 -9.02 -4.86
C PHE A 32 -6.21 -10.04 -3.88
N LEU A 33 -6.30 -11.32 -4.27
CA LEU A 33 -6.80 -12.40 -3.43
C LEU A 33 -5.88 -12.59 -2.22
N ARG A 34 -6.46 -12.57 -1.01
CA ARG A 34 -5.71 -12.64 0.25
C ARG A 34 -6.05 -13.86 1.10
N TYR A 35 -7.32 -14.24 1.12
CA TYR A 35 -7.78 -15.36 1.92
C TYR A 35 -8.86 -16.15 1.19
N VAL A 36 -8.83 -17.45 1.35
CA VAL A 36 -9.85 -18.38 0.86
C VAL A 36 -10.32 -19.29 2.00
N PRO A 37 -11.61 -19.69 2.02
CA PRO A 37 -12.10 -20.70 2.95
C PRO A 37 -11.29 -21.99 2.84
N ASP A 38 -10.90 -22.53 3.99
CA ASP A 38 -10.12 -23.78 4.07
C ASP A 38 -10.36 -24.45 5.43
N ALA A 39 -10.87 -25.67 5.45
CA ALA A 39 -11.16 -26.41 6.69
C ALA A 39 -9.91 -26.64 7.55
N HIS A 40 -8.73 -26.66 6.94
CA HIS A 40 -7.43 -26.83 7.61
C HIS A 40 -6.65 -25.49 7.72
N GLY A 41 -7.24 -24.38 7.33
CA GLY A 41 -6.61 -23.07 7.34
C GLY A 41 -6.21 -22.62 8.76
N ASP A 42 -5.13 -21.84 8.83
CA ASP A 42 -4.52 -21.35 10.08
C ASP A 42 -5.19 -20.07 10.62
N ARG A 43 -6.13 -19.47 9.87
CA ARG A 43 -6.82 -18.24 10.22
C ARG A 43 -8.27 -18.53 10.55
N VAL A 44 -8.73 -18.03 11.72
CA VAL A 44 -10.09 -18.28 12.20
C VAL A 44 -10.79 -16.95 12.48
N SER A 45 -12.01 -16.81 12.00
CA SER A 45 -12.90 -15.67 12.29
C SER A 45 -14.32 -16.16 12.56
N ALA A 46 -15.23 -15.23 12.87
CA ALA A 46 -16.66 -15.54 12.97
C ALA A 46 -17.28 -16.03 11.64
N ARG A 47 -16.60 -15.83 10.51
CA ARG A 47 -17.02 -16.29 9.17
C ARG A 47 -16.59 -17.72 8.86
N GLY A 48 -15.75 -18.31 9.71
CA GLY A 48 -15.18 -19.64 9.49
C GLY A 48 -13.66 -19.65 9.48
N ARG A 49 -13.12 -20.72 8.94
CA ARG A 49 -11.69 -20.99 8.86
C ARG A 49 -11.18 -20.67 7.44
N TYR A 50 -10.03 -20.01 7.39
CA TYR A 50 -9.40 -19.53 6.15
C TYR A 50 -7.92 -19.88 6.12
N ARG A 51 -7.36 -19.96 4.93
CA ARG A 51 -5.90 -19.88 4.73
C ARG A 51 -5.54 -18.59 3.99
N LYS A 52 -4.39 -18.06 4.32
CA LYS A 52 -3.81 -16.92 3.62
C LYS A 52 -3.19 -17.40 2.31
N VAL A 53 -3.44 -16.66 1.24
CA VAL A 53 -2.95 -16.98 -0.11
C VAL A 53 -1.75 -16.10 -0.44
N GLY A 54 -0.66 -16.72 -0.90
CA GLY A 54 0.53 -16.05 -1.40
C GLY A 54 0.32 -15.41 -2.78
N PHE A 55 1.35 -14.70 -3.27
CA PHE A 55 1.22 -13.96 -4.53
C PHE A 55 0.99 -14.89 -5.72
N GLU A 56 1.93 -15.79 -6.00
CA GLU A 56 1.84 -16.71 -7.14
C GLU A 56 0.66 -17.68 -6.99
N GLU A 57 0.47 -18.21 -5.78
CA GLU A 57 -0.64 -19.09 -5.46
C GLU A 57 -2.01 -18.46 -5.76
N ALA A 58 -2.18 -17.14 -5.58
CA ALA A 58 -3.42 -16.44 -5.90
C ALA A 58 -3.74 -16.52 -7.39
N TYR A 59 -2.74 -16.38 -8.26
CA TYR A 59 -2.92 -16.54 -9.70
C TYR A 59 -3.24 -17.97 -10.10
N GLU A 60 -2.55 -18.96 -9.51
CA GLU A 60 -2.84 -20.37 -9.75
C GLU A 60 -4.25 -20.76 -9.28
N PHE A 61 -4.62 -20.30 -8.08
CA PHE A 61 -5.95 -20.55 -7.53
C PHE A 61 -7.06 -19.98 -8.41
N LEU A 62 -6.91 -18.75 -8.88
CA LEU A 62 -7.91 -18.11 -9.75
C LEU A 62 -7.88 -18.68 -11.16
N ARG A 63 -6.72 -19.02 -11.70
CA ARG A 63 -6.63 -19.68 -13.03
C ARG A 63 -7.45 -20.96 -13.08
N ALA A 64 -7.50 -21.70 -12.00
CA ALA A 64 -8.26 -22.93 -11.91
C ALA A 64 -9.77 -22.74 -11.67
N ARG A 65 -10.22 -21.57 -11.16
CA ARG A 65 -11.59 -21.38 -10.67
C ARG A 65 -12.34 -20.22 -11.28
N ARG A 66 -11.65 -19.12 -11.57
CA ARG A 66 -12.17 -17.86 -12.11
C ARG A 66 -11.10 -17.19 -12.99
N PRO A 67 -10.73 -17.82 -14.13
CA PRO A 67 -9.70 -17.28 -15.01
C PRO A 67 -10.05 -15.88 -15.54
N GLU A 68 -11.33 -15.53 -15.59
CA GLU A 68 -11.82 -14.21 -15.97
C GLU A 68 -11.47 -13.10 -14.97
N TYR A 69 -11.02 -13.44 -13.74
CA TYR A 69 -10.55 -12.46 -12.77
C TYR A 69 -9.07 -12.10 -12.97
N LEU A 70 -8.36 -12.79 -13.86
CA LEU A 70 -6.93 -12.60 -14.06
C LEU A 70 -6.63 -11.44 -15.01
N ASP A 71 -5.83 -10.50 -14.52
CA ASP A 71 -5.15 -9.46 -15.28
C ASP A 71 -3.79 -9.21 -14.59
N THR A 72 -3.15 -8.08 -14.79
CA THR A 72 -1.92 -7.64 -14.07
C THR A 72 -2.10 -7.70 -12.55
N VAL A 73 -3.29 -7.35 -12.08
CA VAL A 73 -3.87 -7.68 -10.77
C VAL A 73 -5.22 -8.36 -11.00
N HIS A 74 -5.89 -8.83 -9.96
CA HIS A 74 -7.18 -9.49 -10.13
C HIS A 74 -8.29 -8.46 -10.32
N THR A 75 -9.16 -8.66 -11.29
CA THR A 75 -10.36 -7.84 -11.50
C THR A 75 -11.59 -8.58 -10.99
N VAL A 76 -12.14 -8.11 -9.86
CA VAL A 76 -13.33 -8.69 -9.25
C VAL A 76 -14.56 -7.93 -9.74
N PRO A 77 -15.51 -8.58 -10.45
CA PRO A 77 -16.74 -7.93 -10.87
C PRO A 77 -17.54 -7.40 -9.67
N LYS A 78 -18.06 -6.18 -9.76
CA LYS A 78 -18.83 -5.56 -8.67
C LYS A 78 -20.07 -6.37 -8.30
N GLY A 79 -20.70 -7.04 -9.28
CA GLY A 79 -21.83 -7.93 -9.06
C GLY A 79 -21.52 -9.23 -8.30
N ALA A 80 -20.23 -9.62 -8.22
CA ALA A 80 -19.80 -10.80 -7.47
C ALA A 80 -19.44 -10.47 -5.99
N ILE A 81 -19.54 -9.19 -5.58
CA ILE A 81 -19.16 -8.73 -4.25
C ILE A 81 -20.38 -8.82 -3.32
N LYS A 82 -20.28 -9.69 -2.33
CA LYS A 82 -21.25 -9.88 -1.25
C LYS A 82 -21.12 -8.81 -0.16
N GLU A 83 -19.88 -8.41 0.17
CA GLU A 83 -19.61 -7.48 1.27
C GLU A 83 -18.37 -6.62 0.98
N LEU A 84 -18.45 -5.35 1.42
CA LEU A 84 -17.33 -4.39 1.39
C LEU A 84 -16.94 -4.05 2.83
N LEU A 85 -15.71 -4.38 3.20
CA LEU A 85 -15.11 -4.05 4.48
C LEU A 85 -14.34 -2.73 4.35
N ARG A 86 -14.78 -1.71 5.11
CA ARG A 86 -14.14 -0.38 5.09
C ARG A 86 -13.28 -0.17 6.34
N PRO A 87 -12.00 0.20 6.19
CA PRO A 87 -11.07 0.40 7.29
C PRO A 87 -11.58 1.34 8.39
N ALA A 88 -12.05 2.54 8.02
CA ALA A 88 -12.52 3.53 8.99
C ALA A 88 -13.80 3.07 9.72
N THR A 89 -14.72 2.43 9.03
CA THR A 89 -15.99 1.98 9.61
C THR A 89 -15.80 0.86 10.65
N GLN A 90 -14.82 -0.02 10.44
CA GLN A 90 -14.58 -1.17 11.32
C GLN A 90 -13.63 -0.86 12.48
N LEU A 91 -12.78 0.17 12.35
CA LEU A 91 -11.75 0.47 13.34
C LEU A 91 -12.29 0.65 14.78
N PRO A 92 -13.37 1.43 15.07
CA PRO A 92 -13.82 1.60 16.44
C PRO A 92 -14.22 0.28 17.10
N ARG A 93 -14.89 -0.61 16.36
CA ARG A 93 -15.31 -1.93 16.85
C ARG A 93 -14.09 -2.84 17.10
N ILE A 94 -13.07 -2.78 16.24
CA ILE A 94 -11.85 -3.58 16.39
C ILE A 94 -11.04 -3.07 17.58
N ALA A 95 -10.85 -1.75 17.70
CA ALA A 95 -10.13 -1.12 18.80
C ALA A 95 -10.76 -1.41 20.17
N ALA A 96 -12.10 -1.45 20.25
CA ALA A 96 -12.81 -1.80 21.48
C ALA A 96 -12.50 -3.22 22.00
N ARG A 97 -12.06 -4.13 21.10
CA ARG A 97 -11.81 -5.55 21.41
C ARG A 97 -10.34 -5.95 21.36
N ASN A 98 -9.48 -5.07 20.89
CA ASN A 98 -8.05 -5.36 20.71
C ASN A 98 -7.21 -4.22 21.27
N GLU A 99 -6.50 -4.49 22.34
CA GLU A 99 -5.69 -3.51 23.07
C GLU A 99 -4.56 -2.94 22.24
N LYS A 100 -3.90 -3.76 21.42
CA LYS A 100 -2.82 -3.32 20.54
C LYS A 100 -3.33 -2.30 19.51
N VAL A 101 -4.48 -2.59 18.89
CA VAL A 101 -5.13 -1.66 17.94
C VAL A 101 -5.57 -0.39 18.65
N ARG A 102 -6.17 -0.52 19.84
CA ARG A 102 -6.63 0.62 20.65
C ARG A 102 -5.50 1.58 20.99
N ALA A 103 -4.35 1.07 21.43
CA ALA A 103 -3.21 1.90 21.83
C ALA A 103 -2.70 2.78 20.66
N VAL A 104 -2.58 2.22 19.46
CA VAL A 104 -2.17 2.99 18.27
C VAL A 104 -3.27 3.94 17.83
N TYR A 105 -4.54 3.51 17.85
CA TYR A 105 -5.69 4.34 17.48
C TYR A 105 -5.82 5.56 18.40
N GLU A 106 -5.73 5.39 19.72
CA GLU A 106 -5.76 6.47 20.71
C GLU A 106 -4.59 7.43 20.52
N PHE A 107 -3.39 6.93 20.24
CA PHE A 107 -2.24 7.77 19.92
C PHE A 107 -2.52 8.63 18.68
N LEU A 108 -2.94 8.04 17.57
CA LEU A 108 -3.22 8.77 16.33
C LEU A 108 -4.37 9.78 16.49
N SER A 109 -5.42 9.43 17.23
CA SER A 109 -6.61 10.28 17.47
C SER A 109 -6.34 11.56 18.24
N ARG A 110 -5.16 11.69 18.89
CA ARG A 110 -4.71 12.94 19.53
C ARG A 110 -4.15 13.94 18.53
N HIS A 111 -3.82 13.50 17.33
CA HIS A 111 -3.11 14.28 16.32
C HIS A 111 -3.91 14.53 15.05
N ILE A 112 -4.83 13.62 14.73
CA ILE A 112 -5.66 13.70 13.53
C ILE A 112 -7.11 13.28 13.84
N PRO A 113 -8.12 13.74 13.05
CA PRO A 113 -9.52 13.38 13.27
C PRO A 113 -9.75 11.87 13.15
N GLN A 114 -10.61 11.34 14.01
CA GLN A 114 -10.88 9.90 14.10
C GLN A 114 -11.49 9.30 12.82
N ASP A 115 -12.29 10.07 12.10
CA ASP A 115 -12.90 9.67 10.82
C ASP A 115 -11.88 9.58 9.67
N ARG A 116 -10.67 10.08 9.90
CA ARG A 116 -9.52 9.99 8.99
C ARG A 116 -8.62 8.81 9.25
N ILE A 117 -8.95 7.95 10.23
CA ILE A 117 -8.16 6.78 10.61
C ILE A 117 -8.94 5.52 10.30
N GLY A 118 -8.29 4.52 9.73
CA GLY A 118 -8.83 3.20 9.50
C GLY A 118 -7.80 2.11 9.81
N ILE A 119 -8.25 0.86 9.92
CA ILE A 119 -7.37 -0.31 10.02
C ILE A 119 -7.66 -1.26 8.87
N THR A 120 -6.62 -1.80 8.24
CA THR A 120 -6.74 -2.68 7.08
C THR A 120 -6.05 -4.03 7.33
N GLY A 121 -5.86 -4.81 6.28
CA GLY A 121 -5.15 -6.09 6.38
C GLY A 121 -5.91 -7.16 7.16
N SER A 122 -5.16 -7.98 7.88
CA SER A 122 -5.71 -9.12 8.60
C SER A 122 -6.65 -8.72 9.74
N TYR A 123 -6.42 -7.58 10.37
CA TYR A 123 -7.29 -7.06 11.44
C TYR A 123 -8.67 -6.64 10.91
N LEU A 124 -8.71 -5.98 9.76
CA LEU A 124 -9.98 -5.61 9.11
C LEU A 124 -10.82 -6.85 8.76
N CYS A 125 -10.15 -7.92 8.29
CA CYS A 125 -10.80 -9.17 7.94
C CYS A 125 -11.17 -10.04 9.15
N GLY A 126 -10.68 -9.72 10.36
CA GLY A 126 -10.83 -10.55 11.55
C GLY A 126 -10.01 -11.86 11.48
N LEU A 127 -8.95 -11.88 10.66
CA LEU A 127 -8.11 -13.04 10.35
C LEU A 127 -6.64 -12.82 10.77
N HIS A 128 -6.41 -11.93 11.76
CA HIS A 128 -5.07 -11.68 12.29
C HIS A 128 -4.56 -12.84 13.15
N ALA A 129 -3.25 -13.04 13.09
CA ALA A 129 -2.50 -13.92 13.99
C ALA A 129 -1.82 -13.07 15.09
N PRO A 130 -1.28 -13.71 16.16
CA PRO A 130 -0.61 -12.98 17.25
C PRO A 130 0.55 -12.08 16.81
N ASP A 131 1.23 -12.45 15.72
CA ASP A 131 2.38 -11.77 15.12
C ASP A 131 2.02 -10.89 13.90
N SER A 132 0.72 -10.69 13.64
CA SER A 132 0.27 -9.84 12.53
C SER A 132 0.64 -8.39 12.77
N ASP A 133 1.20 -7.75 11.72
CA ASP A 133 1.48 -6.32 11.68
C ASP A 133 0.16 -5.51 11.75
N LEU A 134 0.19 -4.34 12.37
CA LEU A 134 -0.91 -3.39 12.37
C LEU A 134 -0.76 -2.44 11.19
N ASP A 135 -1.66 -2.52 10.22
CA ASP A 135 -1.69 -1.65 9.04
C ASP A 135 -2.78 -0.59 9.22
N PHE A 136 -2.42 0.64 9.60
CA PHE A 136 -3.35 1.76 9.71
C PHE A 136 -3.46 2.53 8.41
N VAL A 137 -4.67 2.85 7.99
CA VAL A 137 -4.97 3.72 6.84
C VAL A 137 -5.23 5.12 7.34
N ILE A 138 -4.58 6.11 6.73
CA ILE A 138 -4.83 7.52 6.99
C ILE A 138 -5.37 8.17 5.72
N TYR A 139 -6.56 8.78 5.81
CA TYR A 139 -7.25 9.40 4.69
C TYR A 139 -6.91 10.87 4.56
N GLY A 140 -6.37 11.24 3.40
CA GLY A 140 -5.94 12.59 3.08
C GLY A 140 -4.45 12.84 3.39
N ARG A 141 -3.80 13.56 2.48
CA ARG A 141 -2.35 13.84 2.54
C ARG A 141 -1.98 14.66 3.78
N GLU A 142 -2.72 15.72 4.06
CA GLU A 142 -2.49 16.56 5.24
C GLU A 142 -2.52 15.73 6.54
N GLN A 143 -3.52 14.85 6.66
CA GLN A 143 -3.67 14.00 7.84
C GLN A 143 -2.58 12.93 7.91
N PHE A 144 -2.15 12.40 6.76
CA PHE A 144 -1.06 11.44 6.68
C PHE A 144 0.28 12.07 7.08
N ASP A 145 0.56 13.30 6.62
CA ASP A 145 1.77 14.03 7.00
C ASP A 145 1.75 14.40 8.49
N ALA A 146 0.59 14.83 9.03
CA ALA A 146 0.42 15.08 10.47
C ALA A 146 0.65 13.82 11.31
N ALA A 147 0.12 12.66 10.88
CA ALA A 147 0.34 11.38 11.56
C ALA A 147 1.82 10.96 11.55
N ARG A 148 2.52 11.13 10.43
CA ARG A 148 3.96 10.86 10.32
C ARG A 148 4.78 11.78 11.22
N ALA A 149 4.45 13.07 11.24
CA ALA A 149 5.10 14.04 12.13
C ALA A 149 4.88 13.68 13.61
N ALA A 150 3.66 13.24 13.96
CA ALA A 150 3.35 12.78 15.31
C ALA A 150 4.18 11.55 15.71
N VAL A 151 4.34 10.57 14.81
CA VAL A 151 5.18 9.37 15.03
C VAL A 151 6.64 9.77 15.23
N ALA A 152 7.17 10.69 14.41
CA ALA A 152 8.53 11.17 14.52
C ALA A 152 8.76 11.96 15.85
N GLY A 153 7.82 12.86 16.19
CA GLY A 153 7.87 13.63 17.45
C GLY A 153 7.78 12.74 18.69
N ALA A 154 6.88 11.75 18.67
CA ALA A 154 6.71 10.80 19.76
C ALA A 154 7.93 9.87 19.95
N ARG A 155 8.67 9.60 18.89
CA ARG A 155 9.95 8.86 18.95
C ARG A 155 11.00 9.65 19.75
N ASN A 156 11.11 10.94 19.47
CA ASN A 156 12.01 11.83 20.21
C ASN A 156 11.63 11.94 21.71
N ALA A 157 10.35 11.80 22.04
CA ALA A 157 9.83 11.78 23.41
C ALA A 157 9.80 10.38 24.06
N ALA A 158 10.37 9.36 23.39
CA ALA A 158 10.38 7.96 23.80
C ALA A 158 8.99 7.31 24.02
N VAL A 159 7.93 7.90 23.44
CA VAL A 159 6.55 7.35 23.48
C VAL A 159 6.39 6.28 22.40
N THR A 160 6.96 6.50 21.20
CA THR A 160 7.11 5.48 20.17
C THR A 160 8.56 5.01 20.13
N GLY A 161 8.78 3.71 20.04
CA GLY A 161 10.13 3.14 19.96
C GLY A 161 10.69 3.17 18.53
N GLU A 162 12.03 3.23 18.41
CA GLU A 162 12.69 2.86 17.17
C GLU A 162 12.45 1.38 16.86
N LEU A 163 12.39 1.04 15.57
CA LEU A 163 12.26 -0.34 15.18
C LEU A 163 13.58 -1.08 15.48
N PRO A 164 13.51 -2.23 16.18
CA PRO A 164 14.67 -3.06 16.39
C PRO A 164 15.30 -3.54 15.07
N GLU A 165 16.61 -3.73 15.07
CA GLU A 165 17.37 -4.21 13.90
C GLU A 165 16.78 -5.50 13.30
N ALA A 166 16.39 -6.45 14.14
CA ALA A 166 15.76 -7.69 13.70
C ALA A 166 14.47 -7.47 12.91
N LEU A 167 13.71 -6.41 13.25
CA LEU A 167 12.49 -6.04 12.52
C LEU A 167 12.82 -5.40 11.16
N TRP A 168 13.86 -4.55 11.10
CA TRP A 168 14.35 -3.99 9.84
C TRP A 168 14.80 -5.10 8.88
N GLN A 169 15.57 -6.07 9.35
CA GLN A 169 15.98 -7.23 8.56
C GLN A 169 14.81 -8.08 8.09
N ARG A 170 13.77 -8.25 8.93
CA ARG A 170 12.52 -8.92 8.55
C ARG A 170 11.81 -8.16 7.42
N LEU A 171 11.69 -6.84 7.54
CA LEU A 171 11.07 -5.99 6.52
C LEU A 171 11.85 -6.04 5.20
N TYR A 172 13.16 -5.96 5.24
CA TYR A 172 14.01 -6.05 4.06
C TYR A 172 13.82 -7.39 3.33
N ARG A 173 13.89 -8.52 4.06
CA ARG A 173 13.63 -9.83 3.47
C ARG A 173 12.21 -9.97 2.90
N LYS A 174 11.21 -9.44 3.62
CA LYS A 174 9.80 -9.48 3.18
C LYS A 174 9.56 -8.65 1.91
N ARG A 175 10.24 -7.50 1.79
CA ARG A 175 10.10 -6.60 0.63
C ARG A 175 10.97 -7.01 -0.54
N ASN A 176 12.07 -7.69 -0.27
CA ASN A 176 13.06 -8.11 -1.27
C ASN A 176 13.38 -7.02 -2.31
N PRO A 177 13.79 -5.79 -1.88
CA PRO A 177 14.01 -4.68 -2.79
C PRO A 177 15.31 -4.89 -3.60
N GLU A 178 15.37 -4.28 -4.79
CA GLU A 178 16.58 -4.19 -5.62
C GLU A 178 17.56 -3.11 -5.11
N LEU A 179 17.67 -2.95 -3.80
CA LEU A 179 18.53 -2.00 -3.10
C LEU A 179 19.36 -2.75 -2.04
N SER A 180 20.56 -2.27 -1.74
CA SER A 180 21.29 -2.80 -0.59
C SER A 180 20.53 -2.54 0.71
N TYR A 181 20.85 -3.31 1.76
CA TYR A 181 20.19 -3.17 3.06
C TYR A 181 20.33 -1.74 3.60
N GLU A 182 21.52 -1.16 3.55
CA GLU A 182 21.83 0.18 4.06
C GLU A 182 20.99 1.25 3.33
N VAL A 183 20.96 1.17 2.00
CA VAL A 183 20.17 2.10 1.17
C VAL A 183 18.67 1.95 1.45
N PHE A 184 18.17 0.72 1.56
CA PHE A 184 16.77 0.46 1.90
C PHE A 184 16.42 1.05 3.27
N ILE A 185 17.23 0.81 4.30
CA ILE A 185 17.00 1.30 5.66
C ILE A 185 17.05 2.83 5.73
N ALA A 186 18.00 3.47 5.05
CA ALA A 186 18.07 4.94 5.00
C ALA A 186 16.75 5.54 4.48
N HIS A 187 16.22 5.00 3.38
CA HIS A 187 14.94 5.43 2.83
C HIS A 187 13.77 5.14 3.80
N GLU A 188 13.68 3.93 4.34
CA GLU A 188 12.57 3.54 5.21
C GLU A 188 12.52 4.36 6.51
N LYS A 189 13.66 4.64 7.12
CA LYS A 189 13.74 5.51 8.31
C LYS A 189 13.27 6.93 8.01
N ARG A 190 13.65 7.49 6.86
CA ARG A 190 13.24 8.83 6.43
C ARG A 190 11.74 8.95 6.20
N LYS A 191 11.10 7.90 5.69
CA LYS A 191 9.65 7.91 5.40
C LYS A 191 8.80 8.21 6.65
N GLY A 192 9.23 7.83 7.83
CA GLY A 192 8.57 8.18 9.10
C GLY A 192 7.16 7.59 9.29
N HIS A 193 6.78 6.61 8.47
CA HIS A 193 5.43 6.04 8.46
C HIS A 193 5.29 4.75 9.28
N ARG A 194 6.32 4.40 10.08
CA ARG A 194 6.38 3.19 10.92
C ARG A 194 6.81 3.51 12.33
N GLY A 195 6.32 2.71 13.28
CA GLY A 195 6.71 2.85 14.67
C GLY A 195 6.34 1.64 15.51
N THR A 196 6.65 1.74 16.78
CA THR A 196 6.18 0.80 17.79
C THR A 196 5.51 1.57 18.93
N ILE A 197 4.38 1.08 19.44
CA ILE A 197 3.74 1.56 20.65
C ILE A 197 3.55 0.37 21.57
N SER A 198 4.06 0.45 22.79
CA SER A 198 4.05 -0.65 23.78
C SER A 198 4.56 -1.96 23.17
N GLY A 199 5.65 -1.90 22.40
CA GLY A 199 6.24 -3.06 21.71
C GLY A 199 5.45 -3.57 20.49
N THR A 200 4.33 -2.97 20.14
CA THR A 200 3.52 -3.38 18.98
C THR A 200 3.90 -2.55 17.76
N TYR A 201 4.34 -3.23 16.70
CA TYR A 201 4.69 -2.62 15.43
C TYR A 201 3.45 -2.20 14.64
N PHE A 202 3.52 -1.03 13.99
CA PHE A 202 2.49 -0.54 13.08
C PHE A 202 3.07 0.17 11.86
N ASP A 203 2.33 0.09 10.75
CA ASP A 203 2.53 0.86 9.52
C ASP A 203 1.41 1.88 9.32
N LEU A 204 1.73 3.09 8.85
CA LEU A 204 0.78 4.07 8.35
C LEU A 204 0.74 4.00 6.81
N LEU A 205 -0.45 3.87 6.26
CA LEU A 205 -0.71 3.75 4.83
C LEU A 205 -1.56 4.94 4.36
N TYR A 206 -1.05 5.70 3.41
CA TYR A 206 -1.81 6.79 2.81
C TYR A 206 -2.94 6.26 1.91
N VAL A 207 -4.10 6.91 1.98
CA VAL A 207 -5.20 6.75 1.04
C VAL A 207 -5.82 8.13 0.78
N ARG A 208 -6.10 8.45 -0.46
CA ARG A 208 -6.78 9.71 -0.83
C ARG A 208 -8.13 9.83 -0.11
N ASP A 209 -8.42 11.02 0.39
CA ASP A 209 -9.75 11.36 0.88
C ASP A 209 -10.72 11.69 -0.29
N ASP A 210 -11.96 12.08 0.03
CA ASP A 210 -12.98 12.35 -0.98
C ASP A 210 -12.63 13.55 -1.88
N ALA A 211 -12.02 14.60 -1.33
CA ALA A 211 -11.59 15.76 -2.10
C ALA A 211 -10.45 15.42 -3.06
N GLU A 212 -9.45 14.68 -2.57
CA GLU A 212 -8.32 14.23 -3.37
C GLU A 212 -8.73 13.21 -4.45
N LEU A 213 -9.78 12.40 -4.19
CA LEU A 213 -10.34 11.48 -5.18
C LEU A 213 -11.05 12.20 -6.34
N GLN A 214 -11.60 13.39 -6.11
CA GLN A 214 -12.18 14.21 -7.18
C GLN A 214 -11.09 14.73 -8.13
N LEU A 215 -9.87 14.91 -7.64
CA LEU A 215 -8.70 15.36 -8.37
C LEU A 215 -7.85 14.19 -8.92
N LEU A 216 -8.38 12.96 -8.87
CA LEU A 216 -7.63 11.79 -9.34
C LEU A 216 -7.37 11.87 -10.84
N ASP A 217 -6.10 12.00 -11.21
CA ASP A 217 -5.69 11.91 -12.61
C ASP A 217 -5.71 10.45 -13.08
N ARG A 218 -6.77 10.10 -13.83
CA ARG A 218 -6.98 8.73 -14.33
C ARG A 218 -5.90 8.29 -15.32
N ARG A 219 -5.20 9.24 -15.97
CA ARG A 219 -4.12 8.95 -16.93
C ARG A 219 -2.97 8.18 -16.27
N ASN A 220 -2.74 8.37 -14.96
CA ASN A 220 -1.71 7.62 -14.22
C ASN A 220 -2.00 6.10 -14.15
N TYR A 221 -3.22 5.68 -14.45
CA TYR A 221 -3.67 4.29 -14.42
C TYR A 221 -3.90 3.68 -15.81
N GLU A 222 -3.73 4.47 -16.86
CA GLU A 222 -3.82 3.96 -18.24
C GLU A 222 -2.64 3.05 -18.52
N LYS A 223 -2.86 1.98 -19.28
CA LYS A 223 -1.79 1.13 -19.79
C LYS A 223 -1.15 1.84 -20.99
N GLY A 224 0.13 2.16 -20.91
CA GLY A 224 0.91 2.69 -22.04
C GLY A 224 1.51 1.59 -22.90
N GLU A 225 1.98 1.96 -24.09
CA GLU A 225 2.83 1.13 -24.91
C GLU A 225 4.17 0.94 -24.21
N ARG A 226 4.60 -0.30 -24.00
CA ARG A 226 5.87 -0.64 -23.38
C ARG A 226 7.01 -0.49 -24.38
N VAL A 227 7.92 0.42 -24.11
CA VAL A 227 9.08 0.71 -24.97
C VAL A 227 10.30 -0.14 -24.59
N GLY A 228 10.51 -0.35 -23.30
CA GLY A 228 11.64 -1.14 -22.77
C GLY A 228 12.12 -0.64 -21.42
N TYR A 229 12.98 -1.42 -20.79
CA TYR A 229 13.60 -1.04 -19.51
C TYR A 229 14.65 0.03 -19.69
N ARG A 230 14.58 1.06 -18.84
CA ARG A 230 15.63 2.10 -18.78
C ARG A 230 16.00 2.42 -17.33
N THR A 231 17.22 2.91 -17.17
CA THR A 231 17.67 3.56 -15.93
C THR A 231 17.83 5.04 -16.23
N ILE A 232 17.20 5.88 -15.41
CA ILE A 232 17.28 7.34 -15.53
C ILE A 232 17.86 7.93 -14.25
N THR A 233 18.38 9.16 -14.37
CA THR A 233 18.73 10.04 -13.26
C THR A 233 18.04 11.37 -13.52
N ALA A 234 17.30 11.88 -12.55
CA ALA A 234 16.51 13.09 -12.72
C ALA A 234 16.22 13.76 -11.37
N GLU A 235 16.04 15.07 -11.37
CA GLU A 235 15.56 15.83 -10.21
C GLU A 235 14.05 15.66 -10.06
N VAL A 236 13.57 15.54 -8.82
CA VAL A 236 12.16 15.45 -8.48
C VAL A 236 11.57 16.87 -8.39
N LEU A 237 10.66 17.18 -9.29
CA LEU A 237 9.96 18.48 -9.33
C LEU A 237 8.69 18.49 -8.46
N GLU A 238 8.01 17.33 -8.33
CA GLU A 238 6.78 17.19 -7.57
C GLU A 238 6.65 15.78 -6.99
N ALA A 239 6.24 15.70 -5.71
CA ALA A 239 6.17 14.45 -4.94
C ALA A 239 4.98 14.42 -3.95
N SER A 240 3.95 15.27 -4.15
CA SER A 240 2.78 15.35 -3.25
C SER A 240 2.05 14.01 -3.10
N PHE A 241 2.11 13.16 -4.11
CA PHE A 241 1.53 11.82 -4.12
C PHE A 241 2.59 10.71 -4.09
N ALA A 242 3.76 10.99 -3.53
CA ALA A 242 4.84 10.00 -3.39
C ALA A 242 4.47 8.78 -2.54
N PHE A 243 3.47 8.87 -1.66
CA PHE A 243 2.96 7.76 -0.84
C PHE A 243 1.71 7.10 -1.40
N ASP A 244 1.22 7.55 -2.55
CA ASP A 244 0.00 7.02 -3.18
C ASP A 244 0.22 5.66 -3.87
N SER A 245 -0.81 5.14 -4.50
CA SER A 245 -0.78 3.94 -5.33
C SER A 245 -1.46 4.21 -6.67
N PRO A 246 -0.66 4.44 -7.74
CA PRO A 246 0.80 4.47 -7.73
C PRO A 246 1.37 5.68 -6.99
N ALA A 247 2.57 5.52 -6.43
CA ALA A 247 3.37 6.66 -6.01
C ALA A 247 3.82 7.46 -7.24
N ILE A 248 3.74 8.80 -7.16
CA ILE A 248 3.94 9.68 -8.31
C ILE A 248 5.07 10.66 -8.01
N TYR A 249 6.05 10.70 -8.91
CA TYR A 249 7.15 11.67 -8.90
C TYR A 249 7.22 12.35 -10.28
N ALA A 250 6.87 13.63 -10.38
CA ALA A 250 7.19 14.41 -11.57
C ALA A 250 8.68 14.73 -11.55
N VAL A 251 9.35 14.60 -12.69
CA VAL A 251 10.83 14.70 -12.76
C VAL A 251 11.28 15.62 -13.89
N ASP A 252 12.43 16.28 -13.69
CA ASP A 252 13.14 17.00 -14.73
C ASP A 252 14.00 16.04 -15.55
N HIS A 253 13.44 15.58 -16.66
CA HIS A 253 14.12 14.69 -17.58
C HIS A 253 13.65 14.93 -19.01
N PRO A 254 14.54 14.97 -20.04
CA PRO A 254 14.17 15.38 -21.41
C PRO A 254 13.09 14.51 -22.08
N GLU A 255 12.96 13.25 -21.68
CA GLU A 255 12.01 12.31 -22.31
C GLU A 255 10.94 11.78 -21.35
N ILE A 256 11.19 11.79 -20.03
CA ILE A 256 10.35 11.16 -19.03
C ILE A 256 9.69 12.24 -18.17
N ALA A 257 8.37 12.38 -18.26
CA ALA A 257 7.62 13.37 -17.48
C ALA A 257 7.48 13.00 -16.01
N LYS A 258 7.36 11.70 -15.72
CA LYS A 258 7.18 11.21 -14.35
C LYS A 258 7.67 9.78 -14.15
N VAL A 259 7.95 9.45 -12.88
CA VAL A 259 8.18 8.08 -12.40
C VAL A 259 6.97 7.66 -11.59
N LEU A 260 6.36 6.53 -11.96
CA LEU A 260 5.25 5.91 -11.23
C LEU A 260 5.72 4.65 -10.52
N SER A 261 5.32 4.46 -9.25
CA SER A 261 5.57 3.20 -8.56
C SER A 261 4.28 2.52 -8.12
N PHE A 262 4.00 1.34 -8.67
CA PHE A 262 2.89 0.48 -8.29
C PHE A 262 3.24 -0.47 -7.14
N THR A 263 4.44 -0.37 -6.58
CA THR A 263 4.85 -1.12 -5.40
C THR A 263 5.02 -0.23 -4.19
N HIS A 264 4.48 -0.67 -3.05
CA HIS A 264 4.63 0.03 -1.78
C HIS A 264 6.08 0.19 -1.32
N THR A 265 6.99 -0.66 -1.80
CA THR A 265 8.42 -0.60 -1.47
C THR A 265 9.05 0.74 -1.84
N TYR A 266 8.67 1.30 -2.99
CA TYR A 266 9.24 2.56 -3.49
C TYR A 266 8.29 3.76 -3.36
N ALA A 267 7.21 3.64 -2.57
CA ALA A 267 6.42 4.79 -2.14
C ALA A 267 7.22 5.63 -1.12
N GLY A 268 7.11 6.97 -1.19
CA GLY A 268 7.82 7.90 -0.31
C GLY A 268 9.34 7.90 -0.45
N GLN A 269 9.86 7.54 -1.63
CA GLN A 269 11.29 7.28 -1.84
C GLN A 269 12.12 8.55 -2.02
N ALA A 270 11.49 9.66 -2.41
CA ALA A 270 12.13 10.94 -2.62
C ALA A 270 11.20 12.12 -2.29
N VAL A 271 11.78 13.28 -2.09
CA VAL A 271 11.09 14.55 -1.92
C VAL A 271 11.50 15.54 -3.03
N VAL A 272 10.78 16.64 -3.16
CA VAL A 272 11.06 17.70 -4.15
C VAL A 272 12.48 18.25 -3.97
N GLY A 273 13.18 18.48 -5.08
CA GLY A 273 14.56 18.96 -5.14
C GLY A 273 15.63 17.88 -5.00
N GLU A 274 15.25 16.64 -4.72
CA GLU A 274 16.20 15.53 -4.68
C GLU A 274 16.46 14.95 -6.08
N THR A 275 17.67 14.52 -6.32
CA THR A 275 18.00 13.72 -7.50
C THR A 275 17.72 12.24 -7.20
N ILE A 276 16.89 11.63 -8.03
CA ILE A 276 16.64 10.19 -7.99
C ILE A 276 17.38 9.47 -9.11
N LYS A 277 17.76 8.23 -8.84
CA LYS A 277 18.08 7.25 -9.86
C LYS A 277 17.03 6.16 -9.82
N ALA A 278 16.41 5.87 -10.97
CA ALA A 278 15.31 4.92 -11.05
C ALA A 278 15.49 3.99 -12.27
N ARG A 279 15.16 2.72 -12.10
CA ARG A 279 15.10 1.72 -13.17
C ARG A 279 13.71 1.14 -13.25
N GLY A 280 13.12 1.16 -14.43
CA GLY A 280 11.78 0.63 -14.66
C GLY A 280 11.47 0.49 -16.15
N MET A 281 10.22 0.14 -16.43
CA MET A 281 9.68 0.05 -17.78
C MET A 281 9.29 1.45 -18.27
N VAL A 282 9.83 1.87 -19.41
CA VAL A 282 9.34 3.08 -20.08
C VAL A 282 8.03 2.74 -20.78
N GLU A 283 7.01 3.50 -20.46
CA GLU A 283 5.69 3.45 -21.11
C GLU A 283 5.39 4.76 -21.81
N ARG A 284 4.88 4.67 -23.04
CA ARG A 284 4.36 5.80 -23.80
C ARG A 284 2.84 5.74 -23.82
N THR A 285 2.21 6.81 -23.35
CA THR A 285 0.75 7.02 -23.48
C THR A 285 0.47 8.06 -24.56
N SER A 286 -0.79 8.36 -24.82
CA SER A 286 -1.18 9.47 -25.72
C SER A 286 -0.81 10.86 -25.17
N HIS A 287 -0.45 10.97 -23.88
CA HIS A 287 -0.24 12.22 -23.18
C HIS A 287 1.21 12.44 -22.74
N GLU A 288 1.94 11.38 -22.45
CA GLU A 288 3.27 11.48 -21.86
C GLU A 288 4.08 10.20 -22.04
N THR A 289 5.39 10.32 -21.88
CA THR A 289 6.31 9.20 -21.65
C THR A 289 6.67 9.17 -20.17
N ARG A 290 6.59 7.99 -19.54
CA ARG A 290 6.81 7.82 -18.11
C ARG A 290 7.65 6.57 -17.82
N LEU A 291 8.30 6.53 -16.66
CA LEU A 291 8.98 5.35 -16.14
C LEU A 291 8.09 4.66 -15.10
N VAL A 292 7.80 3.39 -15.31
CA VAL A 292 6.95 2.59 -14.41
C VAL A 292 7.82 1.59 -13.64
N VAL A 293 7.68 1.61 -12.31
CA VAL A 293 8.30 0.69 -11.36
C VAL A 293 7.20 -0.12 -10.69
N GLY A 294 7.34 -1.43 -10.62
CA GLY A 294 6.28 -2.33 -10.16
C GLY A 294 5.37 -2.78 -11.30
N THR A 295 5.94 -2.99 -12.50
CA THR A 295 5.24 -3.61 -13.65
C THR A 295 4.81 -5.03 -13.36
N THR A 296 5.55 -5.69 -12.46
CA THR A 296 5.09 -6.83 -11.67
C THR A 296 5.00 -6.38 -10.23
N ARG A 297 4.13 -6.99 -9.44
CA ARG A 297 3.93 -6.58 -8.05
C ARG A 297 5.21 -6.59 -7.20
N GLU A 298 6.15 -7.44 -7.51
CA GLU A 298 7.42 -7.61 -6.80
C GLU A 298 8.53 -6.69 -7.30
N ALA A 299 8.31 -5.94 -8.38
CA ALA A 299 9.24 -4.99 -8.98
C ALA A 299 10.66 -5.55 -9.18
N ARG A 300 10.78 -6.80 -9.61
CA ARG A 300 12.08 -7.44 -9.83
C ARG A 300 12.83 -6.75 -10.96
N GLY A 301 14.09 -6.35 -10.70
CA GLY A 301 14.91 -5.58 -11.63
C GLY A 301 14.47 -4.11 -11.76
N GLU A 302 13.52 -3.65 -10.95
CA GLU A 302 12.94 -2.31 -10.97
C GLU A 302 13.12 -1.64 -9.60
N TRP A 303 13.53 -0.38 -9.56
CA TRP A 303 13.80 0.31 -8.30
C TRP A 303 13.82 1.83 -8.45
N ILE A 304 13.67 2.53 -7.33
CA ILE A 304 13.85 3.97 -7.17
C ILE A 304 14.73 4.20 -5.95
N ARG A 305 15.75 5.04 -6.08
CA ARG A 305 16.53 5.53 -4.93
C ARG A 305 16.81 7.02 -5.06
N SER A 306 16.77 7.75 -3.96
CA SER A 306 17.35 9.08 -3.88
C SER A 306 18.88 8.97 -3.84
N LEU A 307 19.56 9.89 -4.53
CA LEU A 307 21.01 10.06 -4.46
C LEU A 307 21.42 11.09 -3.41
N SER A 308 20.43 11.73 -2.75
CA SER A 308 20.63 12.75 -1.71
C SER A 308 20.62 12.15 -0.28
N LEU A 309 20.57 10.82 -0.15
CA LEU A 309 20.62 10.08 1.11
C LEU A 309 21.98 9.45 1.34
#